data_9eee0c8ec4f73fbe0f246f76d967c5a0
#
_entry.id   9eee0c8ec4f73fbe0f246f76d967c5a0
#
_cell.length_a   1.000
_cell.length_b   1.000
_cell.length_c   1.000
_cell.angle_alpha   90.00
_cell.angle_beta   90.00
_cell.angle_gamma   90.00
#
_symmetry.space_group_name_H-M   'P 1'
#
loop_
_entity.id
_entity.type
_entity.pdbx_description
1 polymer ?
#
loop_
_entity_poly.entity_id
_entity_poly.type
_entity_poly.pdbx_seq_one_letter_code
_entity_poly.pdbx_strand_id
1 'polypeptide(L)'
;MANGKLLHICISAEKGIAKHEIPSANIVVEHGVEGDAHAGEWHRQVSLLAHANIDFMRAKGLTLKPGAFGENLVIAGVDTDELGVGSQLRIGPVLLELTQIGKVCHTRCAIYYTTGDCIMPRAGLFARVLEGGTLHPNMPVEVVHMVPRSMIQAAVITVSDRCAEGKTLDTAGPAVAELLRKELQARIAWTRTVSDEVELISEALTDLSDRRVDLVITVGGTGMAVRDVTPEATRKVIDRELPGLAEAMRMASAKQTPNAMLSRAVAGIRRETLIVNVPGSLKAATENLAAILPALPHAVKMLRNETAHPETDKERLIPLNA
;
A
#
# COMPACT_ATOMS: atom_id res chain seq x y z
N MET A 1 21.68 17.11 -2.75
CA MET A 1 20.78 16.15 -2.09
C MET A 1 20.85 16.42 -0.60
N ALA A 2 19.74 16.59 0.09
CA ALA A 2 19.72 16.86 1.53
C ALA A 2 20.25 15.60 2.26
N ASN A 3 21.35 15.72 2.98
CA ASN A 3 21.89 14.65 3.79
C ASN A 3 21.11 14.63 5.11
N GLY A 4 20.24 13.63 5.26
CA GLY A 4 19.57 13.35 6.51
C GLY A 4 20.48 12.68 7.53
N LYS A 5 19.97 12.43 8.74
CA LYS A 5 20.68 11.80 9.85
C LYS A 5 19.81 10.77 10.55
N LEU A 6 20.40 9.65 10.94
CA LEU A 6 19.80 8.71 11.88
C LEU A 6 19.98 9.28 13.30
N LEU A 7 18.88 9.58 13.98
CA LEU A 7 18.93 10.14 15.33
C LEU A 7 18.90 9.08 16.42
N HIS A 8 17.94 8.14 16.32
CA HIS A 8 17.72 7.14 17.35
C HIS A 8 17.48 5.76 16.73
N ILE A 9 17.89 4.73 17.43
CA ILE A 9 17.67 3.32 17.12
C ILE A 9 16.91 2.71 18.30
N CYS A 10 15.77 2.07 18.02
CA CYS A 10 14.89 1.56 19.07
C CYS A 10 14.46 0.12 18.76
N ILE A 11 14.42 -0.73 19.79
CA ILE A 11 13.96 -2.11 19.71
C ILE A 11 13.00 -2.47 20.85
N SER A 12 12.26 -3.54 20.66
CA SER A 12 11.53 -4.23 21.72
C SER A 12 11.54 -5.73 21.45
N ALA A 13 11.79 -6.53 22.46
CA ALA A 13 11.69 -7.98 22.38
C ALA A 13 10.22 -8.48 22.35
N GLU A 14 9.24 -7.61 22.61
CA GLU A 14 7.81 -7.93 22.63
C GLU A 14 7.01 -7.07 21.68
N LYS A 15 5.97 -7.66 21.07
CA LYS A 15 5.04 -6.94 20.20
C LYS A 15 4.02 -6.15 21.02
N GLY A 16 3.61 -4.98 20.51
CA GLY A 16 2.54 -4.17 21.10
C GLY A 16 2.95 -3.24 22.23
N ILE A 17 4.23 -3.19 22.60
CA ILE A 17 4.78 -2.23 23.56
C ILE A 17 5.67 -1.19 22.88
N ALA A 18 5.91 -0.06 23.56
CA ALA A 18 6.86 0.95 23.11
C ALA A 18 8.29 0.35 23.05
N LYS A 19 9.04 0.76 22.03
CA LYS A 19 10.45 0.37 21.90
C LYS A 19 11.33 1.24 22.78
N HIS A 20 12.48 0.72 23.19
CA HIS A 20 13.49 1.45 23.95
C HIS A 20 14.71 1.72 23.08
N GLU A 21 15.37 2.84 23.35
CA GLU A 21 16.56 3.27 22.62
C GLU A 21 17.79 2.42 22.96
N ILE A 22 18.59 2.11 21.93
CA ILE A 22 19.83 1.37 22.03
C ILE A 22 20.97 2.09 21.27
N PRO A 23 22.24 1.92 21.67
CA PRO A 23 23.36 2.65 21.06
C PRO A 23 23.75 2.15 19.67
N SER A 24 23.39 0.94 19.30
CA SER A 24 23.65 0.34 17.98
C SER A 24 22.76 -0.85 17.72
N ALA A 25 22.52 -1.18 16.46
CA ALA A 25 21.79 -2.37 16.06
C ALA A 25 22.43 -3.03 14.82
N ASN A 26 22.43 -4.35 14.79
CA ASN A 26 22.71 -5.09 13.58
C ASN A 26 21.43 -5.25 12.75
N ILE A 27 21.52 -4.89 11.46
CA ILE A 27 20.41 -4.98 10.49
C ILE A 27 20.73 -6.12 9.54
N VAL A 28 19.82 -7.10 9.49
CA VAL A 28 20.00 -8.35 8.75
C VAL A 28 19.10 -8.36 7.51
N VAL A 29 19.67 -8.74 6.36
CA VAL A 29 18.95 -8.86 5.07
C VAL A 29 17.80 -9.84 5.20
N GLU A 30 16.64 -9.50 4.60
CA GLU A 30 15.40 -10.26 4.62
C GLU A 30 14.88 -10.61 6.03
N HIS A 31 15.39 -9.93 7.07
CA HIS A 31 14.99 -10.16 8.45
C HIS A 31 14.64 -8.85 9.19
N GLY A 32 15.49 -7.85 9.15
CA GLY A 32 15.28 -6.57 9.85
C GLY A 32 16.24 -6.33 10.99
N VAL A 33 15.77 -5.71 12.08
CA VAL A 33 16.58 -5.35 13.25
C VAL A 33 16.76 -6.58 14.14
N GLU A 34 17.98 -7.03 14.33
CA GLU A 34 18.30 -8.18 15.18
C GLU A 34 17.84 -7.93 16.62
N GLY A 35 17.09 -8.92 17.18
CA GLY A 35 16.52 -8.83 18.52
C GLY A 35 15.20 -8.04 18.63
N ASP A 36 14.69 -7.49 17.54
CA ASP A 36 13.37 -6.84 17.54
C ASP A 36 12.23 -7.84 17.30
N ALA A 37 11.15 -7.75 18.06
CA ALA A 37 10.01 -8.66 17.95
C ALA A 37 9.27 -8.61 16.60
N HIS A 38 9.48 -7.56 15.79
CA HIS A 38 8.87 -7.40 14.47
C HIS A 38 9.82 -7.82 13.33
N ALA A 39 11.06 -8.24 13.64
CA ALA A 39 11.97 -8.80 12.64
C ALA A 39 11.41 -10.12 12.07
N GLY A 40 11.72 -10.42 10.80
CA GLY A 40 11.29 -11.66 10.12
C GLY A 40 11.14 -11.49 8.62
N GLU A 41 10.83 -12.59 7.93
CA GLU A 41 10.65 -12.66 6.48
C GLU A 41 9.30 -12.09 6.04
N TRP A 42 9.15 -10.79 6.09
CA TRP A 42 7.95 -10.08 5.64
C TRP A 42 8.30 -8.67 5.15
N HIS A 43 7.32 -7.92 4.65
CA HIS A 43 7.58 -6.63 4.02
C HIS A 43 7.80 -5.46 4.99
N ARG A 44 7.59 -5.61 6.31
CA ARG A 44 7.77 -4.56 7.32
C ARG A 44 8.85 -4.93 8.32
N GLN A 45 10.04 -5.24 7.82
CA GLN A 45 11.19 -5.69 8.61
C GLN A 45 11.75 -4.59 9.52
N VAL A 46 11.71 -3.34 9.05
CA VAL A 46 12.17 -2.16 9.78
C VAL A 46 11.10 -1.06 9.69
N SER A 47 10.82 -0.42 10.81
CA SER A 47 9.93 0.75 10.87
C SER A 47 10.71 2.04 11.10
N LEU A 48 10.37 3.10 10.34
CA LEU A 48 11.02 4.40 10.43
C LEU A 48 9.98 5.49 10.69
N LEU A 49 10.41 6.54 11.40
CA LEU A 49 9.61 7.75 11.60
C LEU A 49 10.50 8.98 11.50
N ALA A 50 10.00 10.05 10.85
CA ALA A 50 10.70 11.32 10.85
C ALA A 50 10.60 11.98 12.23
N HIS A 51 11.69 12.56 12.70
CA HIS A 51 11.75 13.29 13.98
C HIS A 51 10.70 14.42 14.03
N ALA A 52 10.53 15.14 12.92
CA ALA A 52 9.51 16.20 12.81
C ALA A 52 8.09 15.69 13.13
N ASN A 53 7.77 14.44 12.79
CA ASN A 53 6.48 13.83 13.10
C ASN A 53 6.31 13.55 14.61
N ILE A 54 7.40 13.22 15.29
CA ILE A 54 7.42 13.05 16.75
C ILE A 54 7.21 14.42 17.42
N ASP A 55 7.89 15.45 16.93
CA ASP A 55 7.76 16.83 17.45
C ASP A 55 6.36 17.39 17.22
N PHE A 56 5.76 17.11 16.06
CA PHE A 56 4.36 17.47 15.81
C PHE A 56 3.41 16.84 16.86
N MET A 57 3.64 15.60 17.25
CA MET A 57 2.83 14.94 18.28
C MET A 57 3.17 15.45 19.71
N ARG A 58 4.44 15.80 19.97
CA ARG A 58 4.84 16.48 21.23
C ARG A 58 4.16 17.83 21.41
N ALA A 59 4.01 18.59 20.32
CA ALA A 59 3.31 19.87 20.33
C ALA A 59 1.82 19.76 20.71
N LYS A 60 1.24 18.56 20.63
CA LYS A 60 -0.11 18.24 21.14
C LYS A 60 -0.15 17.92 22.65
N GLY A 61 0.93 18.20 23.38
CA GLY A 61 1.01 18.00 24.84
C GLY A 61 1.49 16.63 25.29
N LEU A 62 2.04 15.81 24.39
CA LEU A 62 2.56 14.47 24.73
C LEU A 62 4.04 14.52 25.12
N THR A 63 4.40 13.80 26.18
CA THR A 63 5.80 13.50 26.50
C THR A 63 6.20 12.19 25.82
N LEU A 64 6.89 12.28 24.67
CA LEU A 64 7.24 11.14 23.84
C LEU A 64 8.74 10.92 23.82
N LYS A 65 9.16 9.71 24.14
CA LYS A 65 10.53 9.22 23.93
C LYS A 65 10.66 8.58 22.53
N PRO A 66 11.87 8.49 21.96
CA PRO A 66 12.09 7.65 20.78
C PRO A 66 11.58 6.23 21.01
N GLY A 67 10.98 5.62 20.00
CA GLY A 67 10.38 4.29 20.12
C GLY A 67 8.94 4.26 20.63
N ALA A 68 8.38 5.42 21.04
CA ALA A 68 7.03 5.49 21.61
C ALA A 68 5.91 5.05 20.66
N PHE A 69 6.08 5.21 19.35
CA PHE A 69 5.15 4.76 18.32
C PHE A 69 5.45 3.34 17.80
N GLY A 70 6.49 2.68 18.34
CA GLY A 70 6.96 1.37 17.92
C GLY A 70 7.91 1.42 16.71
N GLU A 71 8.43 2.61 16.36
CA GLU A 71 9.43 2.79 15.33
C GLU A 71 10.79 2.24 15.76
N ASN A 72 11.55 1.66 14.79
CA ASN A 72 12.91 1.19 14.98
C ASN A 72 13.92 2.32 14.77
N LEU A 73 13.73 3.13 13.74
CA LEU A 73 14.68 4.17 13.34
C LEU A 73 13.98 5.53 13.34
N VAL A 74 14.57 6.51 14.01
CA VAL A 74 14.15 7.92 13.94
C VAL A 74 15.15 8.66 13.08
N ILE A 75 14.67 9.26 11.98
CA ILE A 75 15.49 9.98 11.00
C ILE A 75 15.13 11.47 10.97
N ALA A 76 16.08 12.31 10.60
CA ALA A 76 15.86 13.75 10.38
C ALA A 76 16.54 14.22 9.10
N GLY A 77 16.11 15.38 8.56
CA GLY A 77 16.71 16.00 7.38
C GLY A 77 16.36 15.34 6.05
N VAL A 78 15.44 14.38 6.06
CA VAL A 78 14.84 13.78 4.85
C VAL A 78 13.38 14.18 4.80
N ASP A 79 12.92 14.67 3.65
CA ASP A 79 11.49 14.90 3.41
C ASP A 79 10.80 13.55 3.16
N THR A 80 10.22 13.01 4.23
CA THR A 80 9.55 11.71 4.19
C THR A 80 8.17 11.78 3.54
N ASP A 81 7.59 12.97 3.35
CA ASP A 81 6.27 13.13 2.74
C ASP A 81 6.35 13.03 1.21
N GLU A 82 7.52 13.22 0.62
CA GLU A 82 7.77 13.00 -0.80
C GLU A 82 8.09 11.53 -1.16
N LEU A 83 8.46 10.71 -0.17
CA LEU A 83 8.87 9.33 -0.39
C LEU A 83 7.67 8.39 -0.57
N GLY A 84 7.59 7.75 -1.74
CA GLY A 84 6.65 6.68 -2.04
C GLY A 84 7.22 5.28 -1.82
N VAL A 85 6.34 4.28 -1.86
CA VAL A 85 6.74 2.86 -1.80
C VAL A 85 7.68 2.52 -2.96
N GLY A 86 8.79 1.85 -2.66
CA GLY A 86 9.89 1.56 -3.58
C GLY A 86 11.04 2.57 -3.53
N SER A 87 10.90 3.68 -2.80
CA SER A 87 12.06 4.54 -2.51
C SER A 87 13.09 3.78 -1.71
N GLN A 88 14.37 4.08 -1.95
CA GLN A 88 15.49 3.44 -1.26
C GLN A 88 16.27 4.45 -0.44
N LEU A 89 16.50 4.09 0.81
CA LEU A 89 17.27 4.87 1.78
C LEU A 89 18.54 4.12 2.13
N ARG A 90 19.69 4.80 2.01
CA ARG A 90 20.97 4.30 2.52
C ARG A 90 21.27 4.96 3.85
N ILE A 91 21.58 4.16 4.85
CA ILE A 91 21.97 4.60 6.20
C ILE A 91 23.31 3.90 6.53
N GLY A 92 24.42 4.59 6.35
CA GLY A 92 25.74 3.95 6.44
C GLY A 92 25.84 2.73 5.51
N PRO A 93 26.14 1.51 6.03
CA PRO A 93 26.24 0.30 5.20
C PRO A 93 24.88 -0.28 4.80
N VAL A 94 23.80 0.11 5.47
CA VAL A 94 22.46 -0.49 5.30
C VAL A 94 21.71 0.16 4.14
N LEU A 95 21.10 -0.66 3.27
CA LEU A 95 20.17 -0.22 2.25
C LEU A 95 18.76 -0.76 2.55
N LEU A 96 17.82 0.15 2.67
CA LEU A 96 16.41 -0.12 2.93
C LEU A 96 15.57 0.24 1.71
N GLU A 97 14.58 -0.58 1.38
CA GLU A 97 13.53 -0.24 0.41
C GLU A 97 12.20 -0.06 1.13
N LEU A 98 11.54 1.09 0.93
CA LEU A 98 10.21 1.35 1.49
C LEU A 98 9.18 0.42 0.86
N THR A 99 8.45 -0.29 1.69
CA THR A 99 7.46 -1.29 1.28
C THR A 99 6.03 -0.93 1.65
N GLN A 100 5.88 -0.02 2.63
CA GLN A 100 4.57 0.47 3.07
C GLN A 100 4.70 1.84 3.73
N ILE A 101 3.67 2.67 3.54
CA ILE A 101 3.52 3.96 4.21
C ILE A 101 2.24 3.91 5.03
N GLY A 102 2.35 4.27 6.30
CA GLY A 102 1.27 4.20 7.26
C GLY A 102 0.88 2.78 7.68
N LYS A 103 0.33 2.66 8.87
CA LYS A 103 -0.17 1.41 9.43
C LYS A 103 -1.46 1.66 10.20
N VAL A 104 -2.54 0.99 9.82
CA VAL A 104 -3.76 0.96 10.63
C VAL A 104 -3.53 0.04 11.83
N CYS A 105 -3.68 0.59 13.03
CA CYS A 105 -3.60 -0.20 14.26
C CYS A 105 -4.94 -0.90 14.51
N HIS A 106 -4.93 -2.21 14.66
CA HIS A 106 -6.13 -2.98 15.03
C HIS A 106 -6.64 -2.62 16.43
N THR A 107 -5.72 -2.35 17.36
CA THR A 107 -6.01 -1.86 18.69
C THR A 107 -5.38 -0.49 18.86
N ARG A 108 -6.17 0.49 19.31
CA ARG A 108 -5.69 1.84 19.59
C ARG A 108 -4.79 1.82 20.83
N CYS A 109 -3.65 2.51 20.75
CA CYS A 109 -2.70 2.62 21.87
C CYS A 109 -3.01 3.82 22.77
N ALA A 110 -2.32 3.91 23.91
CA ALA A 110 -2.47 5.02 24.86
C ALA A 110 -2.31 6.41 24.21
N ILE A 111 -1.40 6.56 23.23
CA ILE A 111 -1.21 7.83 22.51
C ILE A 111 -2.51 8.26 21.82
N TYR A 112 -3.18 7.34 21.14
CA TYR A 112 -4.45 7.65 20.48
C TYR A 112 -5.54 8.04 21.49
N TYR A 113 -5.65 7.33 22.60
CA TYR A 113 -6.66 7.64 23.62
C TYR A 113 -6.40 8.99 24.31
N THR A 114 -5.14 9.43 24.39
CA THR A 114 -4.78 10.72 25.02
C THR A 114 -5.03 11.91 24.08
N THR A 115 -4.78 11.78 22.78
CA THR A 115 -4.81 12.92 21.84
C THR A 115 -5.92 12.85 20.81
N GLY A 116 -6.63 11.70 20.70
CA GLY A 116 -7.56 11.43 19.60
C GLY A 116 -6.88 11.17 18.24
N ASP A 117 -5.54 11.19 18.20
CA ASP A 117 -4.76 11.13 16.94
C ASP A 117 -3.52 10.23 17.08
N CYS A 118 -2.99 9.76 15.95
CA CYS A 118 -1.73 9.03 15.87
C CYS A 118 -1.06 9.26 14.52
N ILE A 119 0.25 9.49 14.55
CA ILE A 119 1.03 9.78 13.34
C ILE A 119 1.35 8.52 12.51
N MET A 120 1.44 7.34 13.14
CA MET A 120 1.81 6.10 12.46
C MET A 120 0.91 5.70 11.28
N PRO A 121 -0.43 5.91 11.33
CA PRO A 121 -1.28 5.62 10.17
C PRO A 121 -0.98 6.46 8.94
N ARG A 122 -0.41 7.66 9.12
CA ARG A 122 -0.17 8.63 8.03
C ARG A 122 1.28 8.69 7.57
N ALA A 123 2.22 8.66 8.51
CA ALA A 123 3.62 8.97 8.25
C ALA A 123 4.62 7.90 8.72
N GLY A 124 4.14 6.80 9.32
CA GLY A 124 5.01 5.66 9.61
C GLY A 124 5.51 5.02 8.32
N LEU A 125 6.83 4.88 8.17
CA LEU A 125 7.46 4.22 7.03
C LEU A 125 7.85 2.81 7.43
N PHE A 126 7.67 1.86 6.53
CA PHE A 126 8.09 0.46 6.73
C PHE A 126 8.95 0.04 5.54
N ALA A 127 10.01 -0.70 5.84
CA ALA A 127 10.99 -1.09 4.85
C ALA A 127 11.40 -2.56 4.98
N ARG A 128 11.89 -3.12 3.88
CA ARG A 128 12.69 -4.34 3.86
C ARG A 128 14.16 -4.00 3.74
N VAL A 129 15.00 -4.90 4.19
CA VAL A 129 16.46 -4.74 4.17
C VAL A 129 17.01 -5.35 2.89
N LEU A 130 17.65 -4.56 2.04
CA LEU A 130 18.34 -5.00 0.83
C LEU A 130 19.83 -5.28 1.09
N GLU A 131 20.48 -4.44 1.90
CA GLU A 131 21.85 -4.60 2.34
C GLU A 131 21.91 -4.40 3.86
N GLY A 132 22.54 -5.34 4.56
CA GLY A 132 22.64 -5.33 6.01
C GLY A 132 23.91 -4.66 6.53
N GLY A 133 24.00 -4.54 7.85
CA GLY A 133 25.17 -4.00 8.54
C GLY A 133 24.80 -3.38 9.89
N THR A 134 25.79 -2.84 10.57
CA THR A 134 25.60 -2.23 11.89
C THR A 134 25.30 -0.74 11.76
N LEU A 135 24.21 -0.30 12.40
CA LEU A 135 23.82 1.10 12.49
C LEU A 135 24.23 1.70 13.83
N HIS A 136 24.61 2.98 13.78
CA HIS A 136 24.85 3.83 14.95
C HIS A 136 24.14 5.17 14.76
N PRO A 137 23.71 5.84 15.84
CA PRO A 137 23.20 7.21 15.76
C PRO A 137 24.21 8.15 15.07
N ASN A 138 23.69 9.18 14.44
CA ASN A 138 24.42 10.18 13.64
C ASN A 138 24.94 9.70 12.28
N MET A 139 24.72 8.47 11.88
CA MET A 139 25.03 8.05 10.50
C MET A 139 24.20 8.85 9.48
N PRO A 140 24.79 9.16 8.29
CA PRO A 140 24.07 9.86 7.23
C PRO A 140 22.92 9.00 6.69
N VAL A 141 21.82 9.65 6.33
CA VAL A 141 20.68 9.07 5.63
C VAL A 141 20.59 9.71 4.26
N GLU A 142 20.70 8.91 3.22
CA GLU A 142 20.67 9.34 1.83
C GLU A 142 19.51 8.69 1.09
N VAL A 143 18.76 9.46 0.30
CA VAL A 143 17.76 8.92 -0.64
C VAL A 143 18.51 8.56 -1.92
N VAL A 144 18.78 7.27 -2.12
CA VAL A 144 19.54 6.77 -3.30
C VAL A 144 18.64 6.48 -4.48
N HIS A 145 17.36 6.19 -4.23
CA HIS A 145 16.32 6.07 -5.24
C HIS A 145 15.03 6.66 -4.70
N MET A 146 14.42 7.57 -5.45
CA MET A 146 13.18 8.23 -5.07
C MET A 146 12.03 7.77 -5.97
N VAL A 147 10.99 7.25 -5.36
CA VAL A 147 9.67 7.05 -5.98
C VAL A 147 8.76 8.13 -5.40
N PRO A 148 8.16 9.01 -6.21
CA PRO A 148 7.26 10.03 -5.68
C PRO A 148 6.08 9.41 -4.91
N ARG A 149 5.72 9.96 -3.76
CA ARG A 149 4.58 9.49 -2.95
C ARG A 149 3.25 9.59 -3.69
N SER A 150 3.12 10.56 -4.59
CA SER A 150 1.94 10.74 -5.46
C SER A 150 1.78 9.63 -6.50
N MET A 151 2.85 8.87 -6.81
CA MET A 151 2.79 7.80 -7.80
C MET A 151 1.82 6.70 -7.37
N ILE A 152 0.90 6.33 -8.26
CA ILE A 152 -0.08 5.25 -8.00
C ILE A 152 0.66 3.92 -7.90
N GLN A 153 0.45 3.22 -6.78
CA GLN A 153 0.93 1.86 -6.57
C GLN A 153 -0.14 0.89 -7.04
N ALA A 154 0.13 0.16 -8.12
CA ALA A 154 -0.82 -0.78 -8.67
C ALA A 154 -0.33 -2.23 -8.55
N ALA A 155 -1.28 -3.16 -8.51
CA ALA A 155 -1.03 -4.60 -8.61
C ALA A 155 -1.94 -5.23 -9.66
N VAL A 156 -1.46 -6.29 -10.28
CA VAL A 156 -2.22 -7.10 -11.24
C VAL A 156 -2.24 -8.55 -10.77
N ILE A 157 -3.44 -9.10 -10.63
CA ILE A 157 -3.67 -10.51 -10.30
C ILE A 157 -4.28 -11.20 -11.51
N THR A 158 -3.55 -12.11 -12.14
CA THR A 158 -4.12 -12.97 -13.18
C THR A 158 -4.80 -14.16 -12.52
N VAL A 159 -6.09 -14.31 -12.78
CA VAL A 159 -6.92 -15.40 -12.27
C VAL A 159 -7.14 -16.40 -13.40
N SER A 160 -6.44 -17.54 -13.32
CA SER A 160 -6.50 -18.58 -14.33
C SER A 160 -5.86 -19.88 -13.84
N ASP A 161 -6.62 -20.96 -13.74
CA ASP A 161 -6.11 -22.30 -13.47
C ASP A 161 -4.98 -22.69 -14.43
N ARG A 162 -5.17 -22.44 -15.73
CA ARG A 162 -4.20 -22.82 -16.77
C ARG A 162 -2.87 -22.07 -16.66
N CYS A 163 -2.92 -20.79 -16.30
CA CYS A 163 -1.71 -20.01 -16.10
C CYS A 163 -1.03 -20.39 -14.77
N ALA A 164 -1.80 -20.61 -13.71
CA ALA A 164 -1.28 -21.02 -12.41
C ALA A 164 -0.56 -22.39 -12.47
N GLU A 165 -1.07 -23.31 -13.28
CA GLU A 165 -0.47 -24.63 -13.54
C GLU A 165 0.65 -24.59 -14.59
N GLY A 166 0.98 -23.44 -15.17
CA GLY A 166 2.00 -23.31 -16.23
C GLY A 166 1.61 -23.89 -17.59
N LYS A 167 0.33 -24.26 -17.79
CA LYS A 167 -0.19 -24.83 -19.04
C LYS A 167 -0.39 -23.80 -20.16
N THR A 168 -0.50 -22.52 -19.80
CA THR A 168 -0.69 -21.42 -20.75
C THR A 168 0.10 -20.21 -20.25
N LEU A 169 0.72 -19.49 -21.18
CA LEU A 169 1.38 -18.24 -20.86
C LEU A 169 0.34 -17.14 -20.58
N ASP A 170 0.53 -16.41 -19.48
CA ASP A 170 -0.25 -15.21 -19.22
C ASP A 170 0.19 -14.08 -20.15
N THR A 171 -0.71 -13.63 -21.01
CA THR A 171 -0.51 -12.49 -21.92
C THR A 171 -1.34 -11.27 -21.52
N ALA A 172 -2.44 -11.48 -20.81
CA ALA A 172 -3.37 -10.42 -20.44
C ALA A 172 -2.89 -9.62 -19.22
N GLY A 173 -2.40 -10.30 -18.18
CA GLY A 173 -1.84 -9.66 -16.99
C GLY A 173 -0.70 -8.69 -17.30
N PRO A 174 0.36 -9.12 -18.03
CA PRO A 174 1.43 -8.23 -18.47
C PRO A 174 0.95 -7.04 -19.30
N ALA A 175 -0.03 -7.22 -20.20
CA ALA A 175 -0.56 -6.14 -21.02
C ALA A 175 -1.37 -5.12 -20.19
N VAL A 176 -2.13 -5.58 -19.22
CA VAL A 176 -2.82 -4.71 -18.23
C VAL A 176 -1.80 -3.93 -17.42
N ALA A 177 -0.74 -4.58 -16.93
CA ALA A 177 0.33 -3.93 -16.20
C ALA A 177 1.03 -2.83 -17.03
N GLU A 178 1.29 -3.11 -18.31
CA GLU A 178 1.91 -2.14 -19.22
C GLU A 178 0.99 -0.95 -19.50
N LEU A 179 -0.31 -1.20 -19.67
CA LEU A 179 -1.30 -0.13 -19.85
C LEU A 179 -1.36 0.81 -18.63
N LEU A 180 -1.31 0.25 -17.42
CA LEU A 180 -1.25 1.04 -16.17
C LEU A 180 0.04 1.87 -16.08
N ARG A 181 1.19 1.31 -16.45
CA ARG A 181 2.46 2.05 -16.48
C ARG A 181 2.41 3.21 -17.45
N LYS A 182 1.94 2.96 -18.67
CA LYS A 182 1.94 3.93 -19.75
C LYS A 182 0.95 5.06 -19.53
N GLU A 183 -0.30 4.73 -19.20
CA GLU A 183 -1.39 5.69 -19.15
C GLU A 183 -1.56 6.38 -17.80
N LEU A 184 -1.24 5.69 -16.70
CA LEU A 184 -1.34 6.25 -15.34
C LEU A 184 0.02 6.59 -14.72
N GLN A 185 1.12 6.27 -15.41
CA GLN A 185 2.47 6.32 -14.83
C GLN A 185 2.56 5.56 -13.49
N ALA A 186 1.75 4.50 -13.35
CA ALA A 186 1.67 3.73 -12.14
C ALA A 186 2.90 2.83 -11.95
N ARG A 187 3.37 2.70 -10.73
CA ARG A 187 4.32 1.67 -10.35
C ARG A 187 3.59 0.35 -10.17
N ILE A 188 3.93 -0.66 -10.95
CA ILE A 188 3.42 -2.01 -10.73
C ILE A 188 4.26 -2.66 -9.63
N ALA A 189 3.75 -2.61 -8.41
CA ALA A 189 4.44 -3.08 -7.23
C ALA A 189 4.39 -4.61 -7.10
N TRP A 190 3.28 -5.24 -7.58
CA TRP A 190 3.08 -6.68 -7.52
C TRP A 190 2.37 -7.20 -8.75
N THR A 191 2.80 -8.37 -9.19
CA THR A 191 2.06 -9.23 -10.13
C THR A 191 1.95 -10.62 -9.52
N ARG A 192 0.76 -11.22 -9.60
CA ARG A 192 0.52 -12.59 -9.14
C ARG A 192 -0.35 -13.34 -10.14
N THR A 193 -0.14 -14.65 -10.25
CA THR A 193 -1.08 -15.54 -10.90
C THR A 193 -1.65 -16.48 -9.84
N VAL A 194 -2.96 -16.63 -9.80
CA VAL A 194 -3.68 -17.51 -8.89
C VAL A 194 -4.68 -18.36 -9.64
N SER A 195 -5.01 -19.52 -9.10
CA SER A 195 -6.07 -20.40 -9.64
C SER A 195 -7.45 -19.78 -9.42
N ASP A 196 -8.43 -20.24 -10.21
CA ASP A 196 -9.84 -19.83 -10.14
C ASP A 196 -10.51 -20.40 -8.87
N GLU A 197 -10.06 -19.96 -7.70
CA GLU A 197 -10.54 -20.36 -6.38
C GLU A 197 -10.81 -19.14 -5.50
N VAL A 198 -12.01 -19.10 -4.91
CA VAL A 198 -12.47 -17.93 -4.11
C VAL A 198 -11.50 -17.60 -3.00
N GLU A 199 -10.99 -18.60 -2.29
CA GLU A 199 -10.08 -18.45 -1.15
C GLU A 199 -8.76 -17.82 -1.59
N LEU A 200 -8.11 -18.35 -2.63
CA LEU A 200 -6.82 -17.87 -3.14
C LEU A 200 -6.91 -16.43 -3.67
N ILE A 201 -7.99 -16.14 -4.40
CA ILE A 201 -8.23 -14.78 -4.91
C ILE A 201 -8.49 -13.81 -3.75
N SER A 202 -9.34 -14.18 -2.79
CA SER A 202 -9.68 -13.35 -1.62
C SER A 202 -8.45 -13.08 -0.76
N GLU A 203 -7.59 -14.06 -0.57
CA GLU A 203 -6.34 -13.95 0.19
C GLU A 203 -5.36 -12.98 -0.50
N ALA A 204 -5.19 -13.10 -1.83
CA ALA A 204 -4.34 -12.20 -2.60
C ALA A 204 -4.86 -10.75 -2.57
N LEU A 205 -6.17 -10.54 -2.70
CA LEU A 205 -6.80 -9.21 -2.62
C LEU A 205 -6.65 -8.60 -1.22
N THR A 206 -6.81 -9.41 -0.18
CA THR A 206 -6.66 -8.97 1.21
C THR A 206 -5.23 -8.57 1.51
N ASP A 207 -4.24 -9.41 1.16
CA ASP A 207 -2.81 -9.13 1.35
C ASP A 207 -2.40 -7.81 0.66
N LEU A 208 -2.79 -7.61 -0.60
CA LEU A 208 -2.45 -6.37 -1.33
C LEU A 208 -3.12 -5.14 -0.72
N SER A 209 -4.36 -5.25 -0.25
CA SER A 209 -5.05 -4.15 0.43
C SER A 209 -4.43 -3.84 1.79
N ASP A 210 -3.99 -4.85 2.53
CA ASP A 210 -3.29 -4.67 3.81
C ASP A 210 -1.90 -4.05 3.64
N ARG A 211 -1.29 -4.21 2.45
CA ARG A 211 -0.06 -3.50 2.00
C ARG A 211 -0.33 -2.07 1.51
N ARG A 212 -1.59 -1.63 1.48
CA ARG A 212 -2.00 -0.30 1.00
C ARG A 212 -1.64 -0.04 -0.46
N VAL A 213 -1.81 -1.04 -1.31
CA VAL A 213 -1.79 -0.84 -2.75
C VAL A 213 -2.98 0.02 -3.13
N ASP A 214 -2.79 1.05 -3.96
CA ASP A 214 -3.88 1.97 -4.32
C ASP A 214 -4.91 1.33 -5.26
N LEU A 215 -4.41 0.52 -6.21
CA LEU A 215 -5.21 -0.06 -7.29
C LEU A 215 -4.84 -1.52 -7.51
N VAL A 216 -5.81 -2.42 -7.42
CA VAL A 216 -5.66 -3.82 -7.78
C VAL A 216 -6.57 -4.15 -8.95
N ILE A 217 -5.99 -4.64 -10.04
CA ILE A 217 -6.73 -5.15 -11.19
C ILE A 217 -6.64 -6.68 -11.18
N THR A 218 -7.78 -7.36 -11.11
CA THR A 218 -7.85 -8.80 -11.38
C THR A 218 -8.16 -9.04 -12.86
N VAL A 219 -7.49 -9.97 -13.47
CA VAL A 219 -7.61 -10.32 -14.90
C VAL A 219 -8.07 -11.75 -15.04
N GLY A 220 -9.31 -11.98 -15.45
CA GLY A 220 -9.88 -13.33 -15.61
C GLY A 220 -10.98 -13.70 -14.61
N GLY A 221 -11.60 -14.86 -14.80
CA GLY A 221 -12.63 -15.43 -13.94
C GLY A 221 -13.89 -14.60 -13.78
N THR A 222 -14.27 -13.77 -14.78
CA THR A 222 -15.42 -12.85 -14.73
C THR A 222 -16.60 -13.26 -15.58
N GLY A 223 -16.57 -14.43 -16.21
CA GLY A 223 -17.62 -14.94 -17.07
C GLY A 223 -18.71 -15.71 -16.31
N MET A 224 -19.35 -16.66 -17.02
CA MET A 224 -20.48 -17.44 -16.51
C MET A 224 -20.14 -18.91 -16.24
N ALA A 225 -18.90 -19.33 -16.47
CA ALA A 225 -18.50 -20.69 -16.18
C ALA A 225 -18.48 -20.92 -14.66
N VAL A 226 -18.64 -22.17 -14.25
CA VAL A 226 -18.64 -22.55 -12.81
C VAL A 226 -17.33 -22.14 -12.12
N ARG A 227 -16.24 -22.16 -12.87
CA ARG A 227 -14.90 -21.76 -12.37
C ARG A 227 -14.66 -20.23 -12.41
N ASP A 228 -15.55 -19.44 -13.00
CA ASP A 228 -15.42 -17.99 -13.00
C ASP A 228 -15.93 -17.44 -11.67
N VAL A 229 -15.07 -17.35 -10.66
CA VAL A 229 -15.41 -16.99 -9.27
C VAL A 229 -14.77 -15.68 -8.79
N THR A 230 -14.12 -14.93 -9.70
CA THR A 230 -13.48 -13.65 -9.35
C THR A 230 -14.45 -12.63 -8.76
N PRO A 231 -15.70 -12.47 -9.28
CA PRO A 231 -16.65 -11.53 -8.70
C PRO A 231 -17.05 -11.90 -7.27
N GLU A 232 -17.25 -13.20 -6.99
CA GLU A 232 -17.60 -13.72 -5.67
C GLU A 232 -16.47 -13.46 -4.67
N ALA A 233 -15.22 -13.78 -5.06
CA ALA A 233 -14.05 -13.53 -4.25
C ALA A 233 -13.86 -12.03 -3.95
N THR A 234 -14.10 -11.18 -4.95
CA THR A 234 -14.01 -9.73 -4.80
C THR A 234 -15.07 -9.21 -3.83
N ARG A 235 -16.34 -9.63 -3.98
CA ARG A 235 -17.43 -9.22 -3.05
C ARG A 235 -17.18 -9.66 -1.61
N LYS A 236 -16.51 -10.79 -1.41
CA LYS A 236 -16.16 -11.30 -0.08
C LYS A 236 -15.21 -10.36 0.68
N VAL A 237 -14.39 -9.57 -0.03
CA VAL A 237 -13.32 -8.77 0.58
C VAL A 237 -13.55 -7.26 0.55
N ILE A 238 -14.36 -6.73 -0.35
CA ILE A 238 -14.62 -5.30 -0.45
C ILE A 238 -15.54 -4.82 0.67
N ASP A 239 -15.33 -3.59 1.13
CA ASP A 239 -16.16 -2.92 2.13
C ASP A 239 -17.35 -2.21 1.47
N ARG A 240 -17.17 -1.74 0.23
CA ARG A 240 -18.16 -0.98 -0.57
C ARG A 240 -18.02 -1.31 -2.04
N GLU A 241 -19.15 -1.55 -2.73
CA GLU A 241 -19.15 -1.68 -4.18
C GLU A 241 -19.05 -0.31 -4.86
N LEU A 242 -18.44 -0.29 -6.05
CA LEU A 242 -18.35 0.86 -6.95
C LEU A 242 -18.88 0.47 -8.33
N PRO A 243 -20.21 0.27 -8.48
CA PRO A 243 -20.81 -0.35 -9.66
C PRO A 243 -20.58 0.42 -10.95
N GLY A 244 -20.46 1.76 -10.88
CA GLY A 244 -20.29 2.62 -12.05
C GLY A 244 -19.06 2.29 -12.90
N LEU A 245 -17.95 1.79 -12.31
CA LEU A 245 -16.79 1.34 -13.09
C LEU A 245 -17.11 0.08 -13.91
N ALA A 246 -17.78 -0.90 -13.31
CA ALA A 246 -18.17 -2.13 -13.98
C ALA A 246 -19.24 -1.85 -15.07
N GLU A 247 -20.15 -0.93 -14.85
CA GLU A 247 -21.11 -0.46 -15.83
C GLU A 247 -20.44 0.22 -17.02
N ALA A 248 -19.52 1.14 -16.77
CA ALA A 248 -18.77 1.84 -17.82
C ALA A 248 -17.99 0.86 -18.71
N MET A 249 -17.35 -0.15 -18.12
CA MET A 249 -16.66 -1.22 -18.85
C MET A 249 -17.62 -2.01 -19.73
N ARG A 250 -18.78 -2.45 -19.21
CA ARG A 250 -19.80 -3.17 -19.98
C ARG A 250 -20.36 -2.31 -21.10
N MET A 251 -20.66 -1.05 -20.84
CA MET A 251 -21.19 -0.11 -21.85
C MET A 251 -20.19 0.13 -22.98
N ALA A 252 -18.91 0.30 -22.65
CA ALA A 252 -17.86 0.46 -23.66
C ALA A 252 -17.73 -0.80 -24.54
N SER A 253 -17.65 -1.98 -23.91
CA SER A 253 -17.51 -3.26 -24.61
C SER A 253 -18.76 -3.68 -25.39
N ALA A 254 -19.97 -3.28 -24.97
CA ALA A 254 -21.22 -3.57 -25.67
C ALA A 254 -21.28 -2.93 -27.07
N LYS A 255 -20.52 -1.87 -27.31
CA LYS A 255 -20.36 -1.26 -28.65
C LYS A 255 -19.56 -2.16 -29.61
N GLN A 256 -18.79 -3.10 -29.09
CA GLN A 256 -17.94 -4.02 -29.85
C GLN A 256 -18.56 -5.41 -29.98
N THR A 257 -19.22 -5.88 -28.92
CA THR A 257 -19.81 -7.22 -28.86
C THR A 257 -20.98 -7.28 -27.89
N PRO A 258 -22.11 -7.92 -28.25
CA PRO A 258 -23.23 -8.14 -27.33
C PRO A 258 -22.84 -9.03 -26.14
N ASN A 259 -21.81 -9.86 -26.24
CA ASN A 259 -21.33 -10.73 -25.16
C ASN A 259 -20.81 -9.95 -23.95
N ALA A 260 -20.51 -8.67 -24.09
CA ALA A 260 -20.13 -7.81 -22.98
C ALA A 260 -21.18 -7.76 -21.85
N MET A 261 -22.46 -7.96 -22.16
CA MET A 261 -23.55 -8.02 -21.18
C MET A 261 -23.46 -9.23 -20.24
N LEU A 262 -22.70 -10.26 -20.61
CA LEU A 262 -22.51 -11.48 -19.82
C LEU A 262 -21.39 -11.35 -18.78
N SER A 263 -20.65 -10.23 -18.79
CA SER A 263 -19.60 -9.97 -17.82
C SER A 263 -20.18 -9.70 -16.42
N ARG A 264 -19.75 -10.50 -15.44
CA ARG A 264 -20.11 -10.35 -14.02
C ARG A 264 -19.06 -9.55 -13.25
N ALA A 265 -18.16 -8.86 -13.96
CA ALA A 265 -17.10 -8.04 -13.36
C ALA A 265 -17.65 -7.07 -12.30
N VAL A 266 -16.91 -6.95 -11.21
CA VAL A 266 -17.20 -6.10 -10.05
C VAL A 266 -16.06 -5.10 -9.88
N ALA A 267 -16.40 -3.92 -9.37
CA ALA A 267 -15.44 -2.98 -8.82
C ALA A 267 -15.87 -2.57 -7.41
N GLY A 268 -14.91 -2.37 -6.53
CA GLY A 268 -15.19 -1.99 -5.16
C GLY A 268 -13.95 -1.50 -4.41
N ILE A 269 -14.17 -1.12 -3.18
CA ILE A 269 -13.17 -0.52 -2.30
C ILE A 269 -13.00 -1.42 -1.08
N ARG A 270 -11.75 -1.74 -0.77
CA ARG A 270 -11.36 -2.31 0.52
C ARG A 270 -10.41 -1.33 1.21
N ARG A 271 -10.84 -0.75 2.34
CA ARG A 271 -10.09 0.33 3.02
C ARG A 271 -9.79 1.49 2.07
N GLU A 272 -8.53 1.68 1.68
CA GLU A 272 -8.05 2.71 0.75
C GLU A 272 -7.66 2.13 -0.63
N THR A 273 -7.88 0.84 -0.85
CA THR A 273 -7.55 0.14 -2.11
C THR A 273 -8.76 0.05 -3.02
N LEU A 274 -8.62 0.52 -4.25
CA LEU A 274 -9.58 0.28 -5.33
C LEU A 274 -9.30 -1.07 -5.98
N ILE A 275 -10.29 -1.95 -6.03
CA ILE A 275 -10.22 -3.27 -6.67
C ILE A 275 -11.16 -3.27 -7.86
N VAL A 276 -10.67 -3.70 -9.03
CA VAL A 276 -11.45 -3.78 -10.27
C VAL A 276 -11.19 -5.12 -10.97
N ASN A 277 -12.26 -5.80 -11.34
CA ASN A 277 -12.17 -7.01 -12.16
C ASN A 277 -12.26 -6.67 -13.65
N VAL A 278 -11.35 -7.22 -14.47
CA VAL A 278 -11.44 -7.17 -15.94
C VAL A 278 -11.47 -8.58 -16.53
N PRO A 279 -12.00 -8.75 -17.77
CA PRO A 279 -12.04 -10.06 -18.43
C PRO A 279 -10.66 -10.69 -18.62
N GLY A 280 -10.60 -12.02 -18.83
CA GLY A 280 -9.36 -12.77 -18.98
C GLY A 280 -8.71 -12.71 -20.36
N SER A 281 -9.42 -12.33 -21.44
CA SER A 281 -8.79 -12.23 -22.75
C SER A 281 -8.03 -10.91 -22.90
N LEU A 282 -6.86 -10.95 -23.52
CA LEU A 282 -5.98 -9.79 -23.74
C LEU A 282 -6.74 -8.57 -24.25
N LYS A 283 -7.50 -8.73 -25.36
CA LYS A 283 -8.28 -7.66 -25.97
C LYS A 283 -9.32 -7.09 -25.02
N ALA A 284 -10.14 -7.95 -24.42
CA ALA A 284 -11.20 -7.49 -23.53
C ALA A 284 -10.67 -6.86 -22.24
N ALA A 285 -9.58 -7.41 -21.66
CA ALA A 285 -8.96 -6.84 -20.47
C ALA A 285 -8.47 -5.41 -20.71
N THR A 286 -7.74 -5.19 -21.79
CA THR A 286 -7.17 -3.87 -22.13
C THR A 286 -8.24 -2.87 -22.55
N GLU A 287 -9.24 -3.26 -23.32
CA GLU A 287 -10.35 -2.40 -23.72
C GLU A 287 -11.24 -1.98 -22.53
N ASN A 288 -11.56 -2.93 -21.63
CA ASN A 288 -12.33 -2.63 -20.43
C ASN A 288 -11.57 -1.70 -19.49
N LEU A 289 -10.28 -1.96 -19.25
CA LEU A 289 -9.47 -1.08 -18.43
C LEU A 289 -9.36 0.31 -19.05
N ALA A 290 -9.12 0.42 -20.36
CA ALA A 290 -9.02 1.71 -21.06
C ALA A 290 -10.28 2.57 -20.89
N ALA A 291 -11.46 1.95 -20.83
CA ALA A 291 -12.73 2.68 -20.66
C ALA A 291 -12.83 3.42 -19.31
N ILE A 292 -12.15 2.93 -18.27
CA ILE A 292 -12.22 3.50 -16.92
C ILE A 292 -10.96 4.24 -16.49
N LEU A 293 -9.84 4.09 -17.22
CA LEU A 293 -8.56 4.74 -16.91
C LEU A 293 -8.68 6.23 -16.55
N PRO A 294 -9.47 7.06 -17.25
CA PRO A 294 -9.58 8.49 -16.94
C PRO A 294 -10.10 8.79 -15.52
N ALA A 295 -10.90 7.88 -14.93
CA ALA A 295 -11.47 8.06 -13.60
C ALA A 295 -10.55 7.60 -12.47
N LEU A 296 -9.61 6.67 -12.74
CA LEU A 296 -8.81 6.02 -11.72
C LEU A 296 -7.91 6.98 -10.90
N PRO A 297 -7.21 7.97 -11.50
CA PRO A 297 -6.38 8.89 -10.72
C PRO A 297 -7.18 9.69 -9.70
N HIS A 298 -8.38 10.15 -10.07
CA HIS A 298 -9.25 10.87 -9.14
C HIS A 298 -9.76 9.95 -8.02
N ALA A 299 -10.16 8.72 -8.36
CA ALA A 299 -10.61 7.74 -7.39
C ALA A 299 -9.51 7.44 -6.34
N VAL A 300 -8.25 7.24 -6.78
CA VAL A 300 -7.11 7.01 -5.88
C VAL A 300 -6.87 8.21 -4.97
N LYS A 301 -6.89 9.45 -5.50
CA LYS A 301 -6.75 10.66 -4.68
C LYS A 301 -7.84 10.77 -3.61
N MET A 302 -9.09 10.47 -3.96
CA MET A 302 -10.19 10.45 -2.99
C MET A 302 -9.96 9.40 -1.89
N LEU A 303 -9.50 8.20 -2.25
CA LEU A 303 -9.24 7.13 -1.28
C LEU A 303 -8.08 7.44 -0.34
N ARG A 304 -7.07 8.16 -0.82
CA ARG A 304 -5.96 8.67 0.00
C ARG A 304 -6.33 9.88 0.86
N ASN A 305 -7.59 10.38 0.78
CA ASN A 305 -8.04 11.63 1.41
C ASN A 305 -7.21 12.86 0.99
N GLU A 306 -6.67 12.85 -0.22
CA GLU A 306 -5.90 13.97 -0.80
C GLU A 306 -6.80 15.05 -1.44
N THR A 307 -8.10 14.81 -1.52
CA THR A 307 -9.10 15.78 -1.95
C THR A 307 -9.64 16.55 -0.73
N ALA A 308 -8.84 17.44 -0.15
CA ALA A 308 -9.35 18.46 0.74
C ALA A 308 -10.21 19.42 -0.10
N HIS A 309 -11.52 19.43 0.13
CA HIS A 309 -12.35 20.55 -0.30
C HIS A 309 -12.03 21.72 0.65
N PRO A 310 -11.44 22.83 0.17
CA PRO A 310 -11.00 23.94 1.05
C PRO A 310 -12.14 24.59 1.83
N GLU A 311 -13.38 24.29 1.52
CA GLU A 311 -14.56 24.95 2.11
C GLU A 311 -15.26 24.13 3.21
N THR A 312 -14.98 22.82 3.36
CA THR A 312 -15.71 21.98 4.33
C THR A 312 -15.01 21.81 5.68
N ASP A 313 -13.73 22.18 5.80
CA ASP A 313 -13.01 22.08 7.07
C ASP A 313 -13.32 23.23 8.06
N LYS A 314 -14.01 24.29 7.61
CA LYS A 314 -14.44 25.39 8.51
C LYS A 314 -15.71 25.08 9.30
N GLU A 315 -16.53 24.15 8.88
CA GLU A 315 -17.81 23.83 9.53
C GLU A 315 -17.77 22.63 10.51
N ARG A 316 -16.62 21.94 10.64
CA ARG A 316 -16.48 20.83 11.61
C ARG A 316 -15.93 21.22 12.98
N LEU A 317 -15.78 22.48 13.24
CA LEU A 317 -15.59 22.98 14.61
C LEU A 317 -16.97 23.23 15.25
N ILE A 318 -17.65 22.16 15.66
CA ILE A 318 -18.75 22.28 16.61
C ILE A 318 -18.11 22.70 17.94
N PRO A 319 -18.41 23.89 18.47
CA PRO A 319 -17.92 24.25 19.79
C PRO A 319 -18.64 23.35 20.81
N LEU A 320 -17.87 22.59 21.56
CA LEU A 320 -18.33 21.93 22.78
C LEU A 320 -18.57 23.04 23.83
N ASN A 321 -19.73 23.66 23.79
CA ASN A 321 -20.28 24.45 24.91
C ASN A 321 -21.80 24.56 24.73
N ALA A 322 -22.52 23.66 25.37
CA ALA A 322 -23.79 23.90 26.07
C ALA A 322 -24.10 22.64 26.92
#